data_041ff8004f26da7a58742f65ff379c96
#
_entry.id   041ff8004f26da7a58742f65ff379c96
#
_cell.length_a   1.000
_cell.length_b   1.000
_cell.length_c   1.000
_cell.angle_alpha   90.00
_cell.angle_beta   90.00
_cell.angle_gamma   90.00
#
_symmetry.space_group_name_H-M   'P 1'
#
loop_
_entity.id
_entity.type
_entity.pdbx_description
1 polymer ?
#
loop_
_entity_poly.entity_id
_entity_poly.type
_entity_poly.pdbx_seq_one_letter_code
_entity_poly.pdbx_strand_id
1 'polypeptide(L)'
;TGAVTLLVAGFAALVQTDIKRILAYSTMSQLGYMFMAVGAEAYQAGLFHMLTHAFFKALLFLSSGAVILAFHHEQNIFKMGGLFYKNKFLFACFAIGGGALAAIPFITVGFFSKDAILGAVWVQGQSIATFGWLYWVGVAGAFLTSIYTFRLIWVVFFGKENTPYHEIKGATYWAPLGILAVLSTGLAYFLKAPVEKALTAANIPVFEVSEALTHGMHSADYTAMGIAVVGLAVGVVLFAFAYNAVKGFAATSFGAGLVNICRNAFGFDALYNLVFVQPYLLLAKIFGRDPIDGLWLLLPAIVKGGNKFTSSRQTGL
;
A
#
# COMPACT_ATOMS: atom_id res chain seq x y z
N THR A 1 -8.06 6.97 14.49
CA THR A 1 -6.91 7.15 13.59
C THR A 1 -7.00 6.20 12.40
N GLY A 2 -7.07 4.85 12.60
CA GLY A 2 -7.09 3.85 11.52
C GLY A 2 -8.16 4.09 10.45
N ALA A 3 -9.38 4.41 10.85
CA ALA A 3 -10.50 4.68 9.94
C ALA A 3 -10.26 5.91 9.03
N VAL A 4 -9.69 6.98 9.57
CA VAL A 4 -9.33 8.17 8.79
C VAL A 4 -8.22 7.83 7.79
N THR A 5 -7.15 7.14 8.24
CA THR A 5 -6.06 6.70 7.37
C THR A 5 -6.56 5.80 6.24
N LEU A 6 -7.48 4.88 6.56
CA LEU A 6 -8.10 3.98 5.60
C LEU A 6 -8.76 4.73 4.44
N LEU A 7 -9.63 5.69 4.75
CA LEU A 7 -10.38 6.45 3.74
C LEU A 7 -9.50 7.43 2.98
N VAL A 8 -8.70 8.24 3.67
CA VAL A 8 -7.80 9.22 3.05
C VAL A 8 -6.86 8.53 2.06
N ALA A 9 -6.20 7.45 2.49
CA ALA A 9 -5.31 6.70 1.63
C ALA A 9 -6.06 5.98 0.50
N GLY A 10 -7.27 5.46 0.74
CA GLY A 10 -8.12 4.84 -0.28
C GLY A 10 -8.50 5.82 -1.39
N PHE A 11 -8.96 7.02 -1.06
CA PHE A 11 -9.26 8.08 -2.02
C PHE A 11 -8.00 8.56 -2.76
N ALA A 12 -6.88 8.70 -2.05
CA ALA A 12 -5.61 9.05 -2.69
C ALA A 12 -5.19 7.97 -3.70
N ALA A 13 -5.24 6.68 -3.35
CA ALA A 13 -4.92 5.58 -4.24
C ALA A 13 -5.81 5.58 -5.50
N LEU A 14 -7.09 5.95 -5.36
CA LEU A 14 -8.05 5.98 -6.48
C LEU A 14 -7.66 6.98 -7.57
N VAL A 15 -7.00 8.08 -7.25
CA VAL A 15 -6.69 9.16 -8.20
C VAL A 15 -5.21 9.29 -8.59
N GLN A 16 -4.31 8.53 -7.95
CA GLN A 16 -2.89 8.52 -8.32
C GLN A 16 -2.69 7.96 -9.73
N THR A 17 -1.66 8.46 -10.39
CA THR A 17 -1.26 8.01 -11.73
C THR A 17 0.01 7.18 -11.73
N ASP A 18 0.84 7.31 -10.72
CA ASP A 18 2.06 6.54 -10.52
C ASP A 18 1.75 5.19 -9.86
N ILE A 19 2.20 4.09 -10.48
CA ILE A 19 1.93 2.72 -10.03
C ILE A 19 2.45 2.46 -8.61
N LYS A 20 3.64 2.99 -8.27
CA LYS A 20 4.23 2.83 -6.92
C LYS A 20 3.44 3.63 -5.89
N ARG A 21 3.02 4.85 -6.23
CA ARG A 21 2.21 5.68 -5.34
C ARG A 21 0.82 5.07 -5.10
N ILE A 22 0.19 4.49 -6.12
CA ILE A 22 -1.07 3.75 -5.95
C ILE A 22 -0.88 2.63 -4.93
N LEU A 23 0.17 1.82 -5.08
CA LEU A 23 0.46 0.71 -4.18
C LEU A 23 0.86 1.19 -2.78
N ALA A 24 1.59 2.30 -2.65
CA ALA A 24 1.96 2.90 -1.36
C ALA A 24 0.72 3.38 -0.59
N TYR A 25 -0.16 4.16 -1.21
CA TYR A 25 -1.41 4.59 -0.57
C TYR A 25 -2.33 3.42 -0.26
N SER A 26 -2.37 2.40 -1.12
CA SER A 26 -3.12 1.19 -0.80
C SER A 26 -2.52 0.42 0.39
N THR A 27 -1.20 0.48 0.63
CA THR A 27 -0.55 -0.03 1.85
C THR A 27 -1.01 0.75 3.08
N MET A 28 -0.97 2.09 3.01
CA MET A 28 -1.46 2.96 4.10
C MET A 28 -2.93 2.66 4.44
N SER A 29 -3.76 2.45 3.41
CA SER A 29 -5.17 2.07 3.60
C SER A 29 -5.31 0.72 4.34
N GLN A 30 -4.51 -0.31 4.00
CA GLN A 30 -4.54 -1.59 4.70
C GLN A 30 -3.99 -1.50 6.14
N LEU A 31 -2.99 -0.67 6.38
CA LEU A 31 -2.55 -0.35 7.75
C LEU A 31 -3.70 0.27 8.57
N GLY A 32 -4.55 1.09 7.93
CA GLY A 32 -5.76 1.60 8.56
C GLY A 32 -6.66 0.50 9.12
N TYR A 33 -6.87 -0.62 8.39
CA TYR A 33 -7.59 -1.79 8.90
C TYR A 33 -6.88 -2.44 10.09
N MET A 34 -5.56 -2.57 10.05
CA MET A 34 -4.79 -3.14 11.16
C MET A 34 -4.92 -2.29 12.43
N PHE A 35 -4.88 -0.96 12.30
CA PHE A 35 -5.15 -0.05 13.42
C PHE A 35 -6.59 -0.13 13.93
N MET A 36 -7.57 -0.37 13.05
CA MET A 36 -8.96 -0.62 13.48
C MET A 36 -9.06 -1.93 14.25
N ALA A 37 -8.36 -3.00 13.82
CA ALA A 37 -8.30 -4.27 14.53
C ALA A 37 -7.68 -4.13 15.93
N VAL A 38 -6.57 -3.40 16.04
CA VAL A 38 -5.94 -3.10 17.35
C VAL A 38 -6.89 -2.32 18.24
N GLY A 39 -7.58 -1.31 17.70
CA GLY A 39 -8.57 -0.53 18.44
C GLY A 39 -9.79 -1.34 18.88
N ALA A 40 -10.14 -2.41 18.16
CA ALA A 40 -11.20 -3.35 18.52
C ALA A 40 -10.69 -4.52 19.38
N GLU A 41 -9.44 -4.46 19.86
CA GLU A 41 -8.78 -5.52 20.66
C GLU A 41 -8.65 -6.87 19.94
N ALA A 42 -8.88 -6.89 18.62
CA ALA A 42 -8.79 -8.07 17.76
C ALA A 42 -7.34 -8.26 17.24
N TYR A 43 -6.39 -8.42 18.15
CA TYR A 43 -4.96 -8.48 17.84
C TYR A 43 -4.60 -9.62 16.88
N GLN A 44 -5.27 -10.78 17.01
CA GLN A 44 -5.06 -11.94 16.14
C GLN A 44 -5.45 -11.60 14.68
N ALA A 45 -6.60 -10.97 14.49
CA ALA A 45 -7.06 -10.56 13.17
C ALA A 45 -6.11 -9.51 12.55
N GLY A 46 -5.67 -8.54 13.36
CA GLY A 46 -4.69 -7.52 12.94
C GLY A 46 -3.35 -8.12 12.51
N LEU A 47 -2.78 -9.02 13.31
CA LEU A 47 -1.50 -9.68 13.02
C LEU A 47 -1.60 -10.69 11.86
N PHE A 48 -2.69 -11.44 11.77
CA PHE A 48 -2.93 -12.32 10.63
C PHE A 48 -3.06 -11.50 9.33
N HIS A 49 -3.77 -10.37 9.38
CA HIS A 49 -3.83 -9.47 8.24
C HIS A 49 -2.47 -8.85 7.90
N MET A 50 -1.66 -8.49 8.88
CA MET A 50 -0.30 -7.99 8.66
C MET A 50 0.58 -9.02 7.94
N LEU A 51 0.54 -10.28 8.36
CA LEU A 51 1.29 -11.36 7.71
C LEU A 51 0.85 -11.59 6.26
N THR A 52 -0.45 -11.73 6.05
CA THR A 52 -1.02 -11.97 4.71
C THR A 52 -0.81 -10.76 3.79
N HIS A 53 -0.94 -9.56 4.34
CA HIS A 53 -0.66 -8.31 3.66
C HIS A 53 0.80 -8.23 3.18
N ALA A 54 1.76 -8.71 3.96
CA ALA A 54 3.15 -8.74 3.53
C ALA A 54 3.33 -9.56 2.25
N PHE A 55 2.65 -10.71 2.11
CA PHE A 55 2.75 -11.54 0.91
C PHE A 55 2.18 -10.86 -0.33
N PHE A 56 0.92 -10.45 -0.30
CA PHE A 56 0.31 -9.87 -1.50
C PHE A 56 0.84 -8.46 -1.82
N LYS A 57 1.36 -7.74 -0.84
CA LYS A 57 2.03 -6.45 -1.10
C LYS A 57 3.41 -6.64 -1.71
N ALA A 58 4.20 -7.57 -1.18
CA ALA A 58 5.47 -7.91 -1.81
C ALA A 58 5.25 -8.38 -3.26
N LEU A 59 4.23 -9.23 -3.51
CA LEU A 59 3.85 -9.65 -4.86
C LEU A 59 3.55 -8.46 -5.76
N LEU A 60 2.67 -7.53 -5.32
CA LEU A 60 2.28 -6.37 -6.11
C LEU A 60 3.45 -5.40 -6.36
N PHE A 61 4.28 -5.13 -5.35
CA PHE A 61 5.43 -4.23 -5.51
C PHE A 61 6.52 -4.83 -6.40
N LEU A 62 6.86 -6.10 -6.23
CA LEU A 62 7.84 -6.77 -7.11
C LEU A 62 7.32 -6.87 -8.55
N SER A 63 6.04 -7.23 -8.71
CA SER A 63 5.40 -7.23 -10.03
C SER A 63 5.37 -5.83 -10.65
N SER A 64 5.10 -4.78 -9.86
CA SER A 64 5.15 -3.40 -10.36
C SER A 64 6.55 -2.98 -10.77
N GLY A 65 7.58 -3.42 -10.04
CA GLY A 65 8.97 -3.23 -10.42
C GLY A 65 9.29 -3.87 -11.77
N ALA A 66 8.83 -5.10 -11.99
CA ALA A 66 8.95 -5.78 -13.27
C ALA A 66 8.20 -5.03 -14.40
N VAL A 67 6.97 -4.56 -14.15
CA VAL A 67 6.21 -3.76 -15.12
C VAL A 67 6.95 -2.46 -15.48
N ILE A 68 7.49 -1.74 -14.51
CA ILE A 68 8.25 -0.50 -14.72
C ILE A 68 9.50 -0.76 -15.58
N LEU A 69 10.24 -1.83 -15.30
CA LEU A 69 11.39 -2.24 -16.11
C LEU A 69 10.97 -2.59 -17.54
N ALA A 70 9.85 -3.30 -17.71
CA ALA A 70 9.32 -3.69 -19.01
C ALA A 70 8.89 -2.48 -19.87
N PHE A 71 8.54 -1.36 -19.25
CA PHE A 71 8.15 -0.12 -19.91
C PHE A 71 9.22 0.98 -19.80
N HIS A 72 10.51 0.63 -19.83
CA HIS A 72 11.63 1.59 -19.85
C HIS A 72 11.61 2.60 -18.70
N HIS A 73 11.32 2.15 -17.48
CA HIS A 73 11.21 2.94 -16.25
C HIS A 73 10.01 3.90 -16.20
N GLU A 74 9.03 3.76 -17.11
CA GLU A 74 7.78 4.52 -16.98
C GLU A 74 7.01 4.07 -15.72
N GLN A 75 6.48 5.03 -14.96
CA GLN A 75 5.72 4.79 -13.75
C GLN A 75 4.26 5.21 -13.86
N ASN A 76 3.94 6.04 -14.86
CA ASN A 76 2.57 6.49 -15.09
C ASN A 76 1.75 5.39 -15.79
N ILE A 77 0.74 4.86 -15.08
CA ILE A 77 -0.11 3.77 -15.58
C ILE A 77 -0.80 4.10 -16.91
N PHE A 78 -1.09 5.36 -17.19
CA PHE A 78 -1.73 5.80 -18.43
C PHE A 78 -0.80 5.87 -19.63
N LYS A 79 0.52 5.80 -19.39
CA LYS A 79 1.53 5.69 -20.45
C LYS A 79 1.95 4.26 -20.73
N MET A 80 1.51 3.31 -19.90
CA MET A 80 1.64 1.86 -20.10
C MET A 80 0.51 1.35 -21.01
N GLY A 81 0.12 0.11 -20.87
CA GLY A 81 -1.06 -0.50 -21.51
C GLY A 81 -0.72 -1.73 -22.35
N GLY A 82 -1.74 -2.54 -22.67
CA GLY A 82 -1.60 -3.73 -23.54
C GLY A 82 -0.77 -4.89 -22.96
N LEU A 83 -0.39 -4.84 -21.68
CA LEU A 83 0.54 -5.81 -21.09
C LEU A 83 -0.06 -7.22 -21.00
N PHE A 84 -1.37 -7.39 -20.97
CA PHE A 84 -2.03 -8.70 -20.90
C PHE A 84 -1.61 -9.64 -22.03
N TYR A 85 -1.52 -9.11 -23.26
CA TYR A 85 -1.16 -9.90 -24.45
C TYR A 85 0.34 -10.18 -24.51
N LYS A 86 1.17 -9.41 -23.83
CA LYS A 86 2.63 -9.49 -23.84
C LYS A 86 3.18 -10.38 -22.71
N ASN A 87 2.55 -10.33 -21.53
CA ASN A 87 3.03 -11.05 -20.34
C ASN A 87 1.88 -11.52 -19.44
N LYS A 88 1.38 -12.72 -19.72
CA LYS A 88 0.28 -13.34 -18.94
C LYS A 88 0.68 -13.69 -17.52
N PHE A 89 1.97 -13.97 -17.26
CA PHE A 89 2.44 -14.30 -15.91
C PHE A 89 2.39 -13.07 -14.99
N LEU A 90 2.86 -11.90 -15.45
CA LEU A 90 2.72 -10.65 -14.68
C LEU A 90 1.25 -10.30 -14.46
N PHE A 91 0.40 -10.53 -15.44
CA PHE A 91 -1.05 -10.37 -15.24
C PHE A 91 -1.58 -11.28 -14.13
N ALA A 92 -1.21 -12.57 -14.12
CA ALA A 92 -1.61 -13.50 -13.08
C ALA A 92 -1.13 -13.03 -11.68
N CYS A 93 0.12 -12.59 -11.56
CA CYS A 93 0.65 -12.03 -10.31
C CYS A 93 -0.15 -10.81 -9.84
N PHE A 94 -0.46 -9.87 -10.74
CA PHE A 94 -1.29 -8.71 -10.42
C PHE A 94 -2.73 -9.08 -10.11
N ALA A 95 -3.31 -10.04 -10.80
CA ALA A 95 -4.67 -10.51 -10.57
C ALA A 95 -4.79 -11.20 -9.20
N ILE A 96 -3.83 -12.05 -8.83
CA ILE A 96 -3.78 -12.73 -7.52
C ILE A 96 -3.52 -11.70 -6.40
N GLY A 97 -2.48 -10.89 -6.52
CA GLY A 97 -2.13 -9.89 -5.50
C GLY A 97 -3.19 -8.79 -5.36
N GLY A 98 -3.74 -8.31 -6.47
CA GLY A 98 -4.85 -7.36 -6.49
C GLY A 98 -6.15 -7.96 -5.99
N GLY A 99 -6.42 -9.22 -6.32
CA GLY A 99 -7.54 -9.99 -5.77
C GLY A 99 -7.44 -10.13 -4.24
N ALA A 100 -6.24 -10.42 -3.73
CA ALA A 100 -6.00 -10.47 -2.29
C ALA A 100 -6.16 -9.09 -1.63
N LEU A 101 -5.68 -8.03 -2.27
CA LEU A 101 -5.87 -6.66 -1.81
C LEU A 101 -7.35 -6.26 -1.78
N ALA A 102 -8.13 -6.60 -2.81
CA ALA A 102 -9.57 -6.35 -2.90
C ALA A 102 -10.40 -7.32 -2.06
N ALA A 103 -9.77 -8.34 -1.46
CA ALA A 103 -10.42 -9.39 -0.67
C ALA A 103 -11.45 -10.18 -1.50
N ILE A 104 -11.05 -10.70 -2.67
CA ILE A 104 -11.93 -11.55 -3.48
C ILE A 104 -12.31 -12.80 -2.67
N PRO A 105 -13.62 -13.07 -2.52
CA PRO A 105 -14.11 -14.12 -1.63
C PRO A 105 -13.55 -15.51 -1.95
N PHE A 106 -13.26 -16.28 -0.92
CA PHE A 106 -12.86 -17.69 -0.91
C PHE A 106 -11.56 -18.05 -1.64
N ILE A 107 -11.09 -17.22 -2.58
CA ILE A 107 -9.94 -17.51 -3.44
C ILE A 107 -8.65 -16.93 -2.85
N THR A 108 -8.75 -15.80 -2.16
CA THR A 108 -7.57 -15.04 -1.73
C THR A 108 -7.44 -14.96 -0.21
N VAL A 109 -6.19 -14.95 0.26
CA VAL A 109 -5.92 -14.87 1.71
C VAL A 109 -6.36 -13.53 2.31
N GLY A 110 -6.39 -12.46 1.51
CA GLY A 110 -6.85 -11.14 1.94
C GLY A 110 -8.32 -11.11 2.33
N PHE A 111 -9.15 -11.99 1.75
CA PHE A 111 -10.54 -12.16 2.16
C PHE A 111 -10.63 -12.59 3.62
N PHE A 112 -10.02 -13.71 3.97
CA PHE A 112 -10.10 -14.26 5.32
C PHE A 112 -9.56 -13.34 6.40
N SER A 113 -8.49 -12.59 6.09
CA SER A 113 -7.86 -11.71 7.07
C SER A 113 -8.58 -10.38 7.25
N LYS A 114 -9.13 -9.79 6.18
CA LYS A 114 -9.90 -8.55 6.25
C LYS A 114 -11.28 -8.77 6.88
N ASP A 115 -11.91 -9.89 6.55
CA ASP A 115 -13.19 -10.31 7.09
C ASP A 115 -13.11 -10.44 8.62
N ALA A 116 -12.08 -11.12 9.12
CA ALA A 116 -11.84 -11.23 10.57
C ALA A 116 -11.72 -9.86 11.26
N ILE A 117 -11.13 -8.84 10.61
CA ILE A 117 -11.07 -7.48 11.18
C ILE A 117 -12.45 -6.83 11.20
N LEU A 118 -13.18 -6.89 10.09
CA LEU A 118 -14.49 -6.25 9.98
C LEU A 118 -15.51 -6.89 10.91
N GLY A 119 -15.49 -8.23 11.03
CA GLY A 119 -16.32 -8.97 11.98
C GLY A 119 -16.04 -8.56 13.42
N ALA A 120 -14.77 -8.44 13.82
CA ALA A 120 -14.40 -8.00 15.16
C ALA A 120 -14.86 -6.55 15.44
N VAL A 121 -14.65 -5.64 14.49
CA VAL A 121 -15.12 -4.23 14.62
C VAL A 121 -16.64 -4.18 14.73
N TRP A 122 -17.37 -5.02 13.99
CA TRP A 122 -18.81 -5.13 14.07
C TRP A 122 -19.26 -5.63 15.46
N VAL A 123 -18.63 -6.67 15.98
CA VAL A 123 -18.93 -7.23 17.32
C VAL A 123 -18.75 -6.16 18.39
N GLN A 124 -17.64 -5.40 18.37
CA GLN A 124 -17.44 -4.27 19.30
C GLN A 124 -18.50 -3.19 19.13
N GLY A 125 -19.01 -3.01 17.91
CA GLY A 125 -20.09 -2.08 17.61
C GLY A 125 -21.43 -2.37 18.29
N GLN A 126 -21.64 -3.62 18.73
CA GLN A 126 -22.85 -4.01 19.46
C GLN A 126 -22.84 -3.47 20.92
N SER A 127 -21.65 -3.29 21.48
CA SER A 127 -21.46 -2.77 22.84
C SER A 127 -21.10 -1.29 22.86
N ILE A 128 -20.38 -0.82 21.87
CA ILE A 128 -19.86 0.56 21.80
C ILE A 128 -20.29 1.20 20.46
N ALA A 129 -21.24 2.12 20.48
CA ALA A 129 -21.83 2.72 19.28
C ALA A 129 -20.81 3.30 18.28
N THR A 130 -19.67 3.82 18.77
CA THR A 130 -18.59 4.34 17.90
C THR A 130 -18.01 3.27 16.99
N PHE A 131 -17.96 2.01 17.40
CA PHE A 131 -17.46 0.91 16.57
C PHE A 131 -18.47 0.53 15.46
N GLY A 132 -19.77 0.75 15.66
CA GLY A 132 -20.76 0.59 14.60
C GLY A 132 -20.47 1.48 13.39
N TRP A 133 -20.09 2.74 13.60
CA TRP A 133 -19.64 3.65 12.54
C TRP A 133 -18.32 3.21 11.92
N LEU A 134 -17.37 2.71 12.71
CA LEU A 134 -16.08 2.23 12.22
C LEU A 134 -16.24 1.02 11.30
N TYR A 135 -17.19 0.13 11.58
CA TYR A 135 -17.54 -0.97 10.67
C TYR A 135 -17.91 -0.45 9.28
N TRP A 136 -18.82 0.52 9.19
CA TRP A 136 -19.24 1.09 7.91
C TRP A 136 -18.12 1.84 7.20
N VAL A 137 -17.23 2.49 7.93
CA VAL A 137 -16.00 3.07 7.36
C VAL A 137 -15.09 1.98 6.77
N GLY A 138 -14.95 0.85 7.47
CA GLY A 138 -14.21 -0.29 6.97
C GLY A 138 -14.82 -0.86 5.68
N VAL A 139 -16.13 -1.02 5.63
CA VAL A 139 -16.88 -1.45 4.44
C VAL A 139 -16.70 -0.48 3.27
N ALA A 140 -16.79 0.83 3.52
CA ALA A 140 -16.52 1.86 2.51
C ALA A 140 -15.07 1.78 1.99
N GLY A 141 -14.11 1.49 2.88
CA GLY A 141 -12.72 1.25 2.49
C GLY A 141 -12.55 0.00 1.61
N ALA A 142 -13.30 -1.07 1.87
CA ALA A 142 -13.30 -2.27 1.03
C ALA A 142 -13.86 -1.98 -0.38
N PHE A 143 -14.94 -1.21 -0.45
CA PHE A 143 -15.50 -0.72 -1.70
C PHE A 143 -14.48 0.08 -2.52
N LEU A 144 -13.83 1.07 -1.91
CA LEU A 144 -12.78 1.88 -2.55
C LEU A 144 -11.60 1.01 -3.01
N THR A 145 -11.20 0.06 -2.18
CA THR A 145 -10.10 -0.87 -2.49
C THR A 145 -10.37 -1.65 -3.77
N SER A 146 -11.58 -2.16 -3.92
CA SER A 146 -12.00 -2.90 -5.12
C SER A 146 -11.93 -2.03 -6.37
N ILE A 147 -12.40 -0.78 -6.31
CA ILE A 147 -12.41 0.14 -7.45
C ILE A 147 -10.99 0.50 -7.88
N TYR A 148 -10.12 0.96 -6.97
CA TYR A 148 -8.78 1.40 -7.38
C TYR A 148 -7.90 0.22 -7.82
N THR A 149 -8.10 -0.97 -7.24
CA THR A 149 -7.37 -2.18 -7.65
C THR A 149 -7.76 -2.59 -9.05
N PHE A 150 -9.06 -2.62 -9.36
CA PHE A 150 -9.54 -2.88 -10.73
C PHE A 150 -9.00 -1.85 -11.71
N ARG A 151 -9.10 -0.55 -11.39
CA ARG A 151 -8.56 0.53 -12.22
C ARG A 151 -7.08 0.30 -12.54
N LEU A 152 -6.26 -0.01 -11.54
CA LEU A 152 -4.83 -0.25 -11.73
C LEU A 152 -4.58 -1.39 -12.71
N ILE A 153 -5.23 -2.54 -12.48
CA ILE A 153 -5.05 -3.72 -13.33
C ILE A 153 -5.58 -3.45 -14.74
N TRP A 154 -6.78 -2.86 -14.86
CA TRP A 154 -7.40 -2.60 -16.14
C TRP A 154 -6.55 -1.67 -17.02
N VAL A 155 -6.10 -0.56 -16.48
CA VAL A 155 -5.33 0.44 -17.23
C VAL A 155 -3.98 -0.11 -17.69
N VAL A 156 -3.27 -0.82 -16.82
CA VAL A 156 -1.92 -1.34 -17.14
C VAL A 156 -1.99 -2.53 -18.12
N PHE A 157 -2.96 -3.42 -17.94
CA PHE A 157 -2.98 -4.67 -18.71
C PHE A 157 -3.85 -4.61 -19.96
N PHE A 158 -4.96 -3.88 -19.92
CA PHE A 158 -5.94 -3.82 -21.02
C PHE A 158 -6.07 -2.42 -21.65
N GLY A 159 -5.41 -1.41 -21.08
CA GLY A 159 -5.37 -0.06 -21.65
C GLY A 159 -4.66 -0.03 -23.01
N LYS A 160 -4.78 1.10 -23.72
CA LYS A 160 -4.08 1.31 -24.99
C LYS A 160 -2.56 1.33 -24.74
N GLU A 161 -1.81 0.59 -25.54
CA GLU A 161 -0.34 0.59 -25.51
C GLU A 161 0.18 1.96 -25.94
N ASN A 162 0.92 2.65 -25.07
CA ASN A 162 1.49 3.96 -25.31
C ASN A 162 3.02 3.95 -25.22
N THR A 163 3.61 2.95 -24.55
CA THR A 163 5.07 2.76 -24.44
C THR A 163 5.41 1.35 -24.93
N PRO A 164 6.46 1.18 -25.75
CA PRO A 164 6.89 -0.15 -26.21
C PRO A 164 7.23 -1.07 -25.04
N TYR A 165 6.82 -2.33 -25.14
CA TYR A 165 7.13 -3.35 -24.16
C TYR A 165 8.49 -3.99 -24.45
N HIS A 166 9.32 -4.14 -23.41
CA HIS A 166 10.55 -4.93 -23.42
C HIS A 166 10.39 -6.18 -22.56
N GLU A 167 10.74 -7.33 -23.11
CA GLU A 167 10.61 -8.60 -22.39
C GLU A 167 11.66 -8.73 -21.28
N ILE A 168 11.21 -8.99 -20.05
CA ILE A 168 12.08 -9.27 -18.91
C ILE A 168 12.31 -10.76 -18.81
N LYS A 169 13.58 -11.17 -18.83
CA LYS A 169 14.00 -12.57 -18.73
C LYS A 169 14.79 -12.81 -17.44
N GLY A 170 14.66 -14.02 -16.91
CA GLY A 170 15.47 -14.49 -15.79
C GLY A 170 14.69 -15.07 -14.62
N ALA A 171 15.16 -16.19 -14.08
CA ALA A 171 14.53 -16.87 -12.94
C ALA A 171 14.48 -16.01 -11.66
N THR A 172 15.41 -15.08 -11.52
CA THR A 172 15.47 -14.11 -10.40
C THR A 172 14.21 -13.26 -10.27
N TYR A 173 13.50 -13.00 -11.38
CA TYR A 173 12.22 -12.29 -11.36
C TYR A 173 11.04 -13.23 -11.11
N TRP A 174 11.01 -14.37 -11.80
CA TRP A 174 9.82 -15.23 -11.83
C TRP A 174 9.67 -16.08 -10.59
N ALA A 175 10.77 -16.56 -10.00
CA ALA A 175 10.71 -17.44 -8.84
C ALA A 175 10.12 -16.75 -7.58
N PRO A 176 10.59 -15.56 -7.16
CA PRO A 176 9.98 -14.86 -6.02
C PRO A 176 8.51 -14.50 -6.27
N LEU A 177 8.16 -14.07 -7.48
CA LEU A 177 6.78 -13.74 -7.83
C LEU A 177 5.87 -14.97 -7.77
N GLY A 178 6.34 -16.13 -8.25
CA GLY A 178 5.59 -17.38 -8.18
C GLY A 178 5.32 -17.84 -6.74
N ILE A 179 6.34 -17.78 -5.87
CA ILE A 179 6.21 -18.12 -4.45
C ILE A 179 5.20 -17.18 -3.77
N LEU A 180 5.35 -15.87 -3.95
CA LEU A 180 4.45 -14.88 -3.36
C LEU A 180 3.03 -14.98 -3.93
N ALA A 181 2.87 -15.35 -5.20
CA ALA A 181 1.55 -15.57 -5.79
C ALA A 181 0.83 -16.73 -5.07
N VAL A 182 1.51 -17.85 -4.83
CA VAL A 182 0.94 -18.99 -4.07
C VAL A 182 0.56 -18.55 -2.65
N LEU A 183 1.44 -17.85 -1.94
CA LEU A 183 1.20 -17.34 -0.58
C LEU A 183 0.12 -16.26 -0.51
N SER A 184 -0.26 -15.66 -1.62
CA SER A 184 -1.34 -14.67 -1.71
C SER A 184 -2.71 -15.30 -2.00
N THR A 185 -2.76 -16.61 -2.27
CA THR A 185 -4.02 -17.36 -2.43
C THR A 185 -4.58 -17.79 -1.07
N GLY A 186 -5.80 -18.35 -1.08
CA GLY A 186 -6.45 -18.93 0.10
C GLY A 186 -5.64 -20.04 0.77
N LEU A 187 -4.66 -20.63 0.10
CA LEU A 187 -3.76 -21.62 0.69
C LEU A 187 -3.02 -21.09 1.92
N ALA A 188 -2.68 -19.79 1.96
CA ALA A 188 -2.01 -19.18 3.11
C ALA A 188 -2.91 -19.10 4.37
N TYR A 189 -4.18 -19.49 4.30
CA TYR A 189 -5.06 -19.55 5.46
C TYR A 189 -4.55 -20.51 6.56
N PHE A 190 -3.80 -21.54 6.18
CA PHE A 190 -3.18 -22.44 7.14
C PHE A 190 -2.23 -21.75 8.13
N LEU A 191 -1.73 -20.54 7.80
CA LEU A 191 -0.90 -19.74 8.69
C LEU A 191 -1.67 -19.09 9.84
N LYS A 192 -3.01 -19.11 9.81
CA LYS A 192 -3.85 -18.54 10.88
C LYS A 192 -3.59 -19.24 12.24
N ALA A 193 -3.65 -20.56 12.26
CA ALA A 193 -3.45 -21.33 13.50
C ALA A 193 -2.04 -21.15 14.12
N PRO A 194 -0.93 -21.17 13.38
CA PRO A 194 0.38 -20.82 13.93
C PRO A 194 0.43 -19.40 14.53
N VAL A 195 -0.19 -18.41 13.90
CA VAL A 195 -0.24 -17.03 14.42
C VAL A 195 -1.01 -16.98 15.73
N GLU A 196 -2.20 -17.58 15.80
CA GLU A 196 -3.00 -17.64 17.02
C GLU A 196 -2.24 -18.33 18.17
N LYS A 197 -1.58 -19.46 17.89
CA LYS A 197 -0.76 -20.16 18.87
C LYS A 197 0.42 -19.31 19.38
N ALA A 198 1.09 -18.58 18.51
CA ALA A 198 2.18 -17.70 18.90
C ALA A 198 1.71 -16.55 19.80
N LEU A 199 0.53 -15.98 19.52
CA LEU A 199 -0.07 -14.91 20.33
C LEU A 199 -0.52 -15.41 21.70
N THR A 200 -1.12 -16.59 21.77
CA THR A 200 -1.49 -17.23 23.04
C THR A 200 -0.25 -17.50 23.89
N ALA A 201 0.85 -17.99 23.28
CA ALA A 201 2.12 -18.19 23.96
C ALA A 201 2.75 -16.88 24.48
N ALA A 202 2.45 -15.75 23.82
CA ALA A 202 2.87 -14.41 24.24
C ALA A 202 1.92 -13.75 25.27
N ASN A 203 0.94 -14.45 25.79
CA ASN A 203 -0.12 -13.93 26.67
C ASN A 203 -0.90 -12.73 26.09
N ILE A 204 -1.06 -12.67 24.78
CA ILE A 204 -1.90 -11.66 24.14
C ILE A 204 -3.35 -12.14 24.18
N PRO A 205 -4.31 -11.31 24.66
CA PRO A 205 -5.71 -11.70 24.76
C PRO A 205 -6.27 -12.20 23.42
N VAL A 206 -7.02 -13.28 23.45
CA VAL A 206 -7.75 -13.81 22.31
C VAL A 206 -9.07 -13.08 22.21
N PHE A 207 -9.41 -12.58 21.02
CA PHE A 207 -10.72 -11.97 20.77
C PHE A 207 -11.77 -13.08 20.68
N GLU A 208 -12.65 -13.15 21.68
CA GLU A 208 -13.72 -14.13 21.75
C GLU A 208 -15.05 -13.52 21.30
N VAL A 209 -15.77 -14.26 20.48
CA VAL A 209 -17.11 -13.88 20.02
C VAL A 209 -18.12 -14.72 20.76
N SER A 210 -19.08 -14.10 21.43
CA SER A 210 -20.18 -14.85 22.08
C SER A 210 -21.07 -15.51 21.02
N GLU A 211 -21.61 -16.67 21.33
CA GLU A 211 -22.51 -17.40 20.42
C GLU A 211 -23.69 -16.56 19.96
N ALA A 212 -24.22 -15.69 20.82
CA ALA A 212 -25.32 -14.79 20.47
C ALA A 212 -24.97 -13.79 19.34
N LEU A 213 -23.70 -13.39 19.20
CA LEU A 213 -23.25 -12.44 18.19
C LEU A 213 -22.74 -13.11 16.91
N THR A 214 -22.51 -14.43 16.92
CA THR A 214 -21.92 -15.16 15.80
C THR A 214 -22.77 -15.03 14.52
N HIS A 215 -24.10 -15.22 14.64
CA HIS A 215 -25.00 -15.05 13.49
C HIS A 215 -25.00 -13.62 12.91
N GLY A 216 -24.99 -12.61 13.78
CA GLY A 216 -24.90 -11.21 13.36
C GLY A 216 -23.57 -10.89 12.69
N MET A 217 -22.47 -11.41 13.21
CA MET A 217 -21.14 -11.27 12.63
C MET A 217 -21.09 -11.85 11.21
N HIS A 218 -21.59 -13.06 10.99
CA HIS A 218 -21.66 -13.64 9.64
C HIS A 218 -22.52 -12.80 8.69
N SER A 219 -23.62 -12.22 9.14
CA SER A 219 -24.42 -11.30 8.32
C SER A 219 -23.64 -10.03 7.95
N ALA A 220 -22.85 -9.49 8.87
CA ALA A 220 -21.96 -8.36 8.62
C ALA A 220 -20.85 -8.73 7.61
N ASP A 221 -20.26 -9.92 7.74
CA ASP A 221 -19.23 -10.44 6.82
C ASP A 221 -19.79 -10.54 5.40
N TYR A 222 -20.99 -11.14 5.22
CA TYR A 222 -21.66 -11.18 3.90
C TYR A 222 -21.98 -9.79 3.34
N THR A 223 -22.32 -8.85 4.20
CA THR A 223 -22.58 -7.46 3.79
C THR A 223 -21.32 -6.81 3.27
N ALA A 224 -20.21 -6.94 4.00
CA ALA A 224 -18.90 -6.41 3.60
C ALA A 224 -18.41 -7.05 2.28
N MET A 225 -18.56 -8.37 2.17
CA MET A 225 -18.24 -9.12 0.95
C MET A 225 -19.09 -8.62 -0.24
N GLY A 226 -20.39 -8.50 -0.07
CA GLY A 226 -21.29 -8.01 -1.11
C GLY A 226 -20.91 -6.61 -1.60
N ILE A 227 -20.59 -5.70 -0.68
CA ILE A 227 -20.18 -4.32 -1.02
C ILE A 227 -18.82 -4.30 -1.71
N ALA A 228 -17.86 -5.15 -1.33
CA ALA A 228 -16.58 -5.28 -2.03
C ALA A 228 -16.78 -5.78 -3.49
N VAL A 229 -17.66 -6.75 -3.71
CA VAL A 229 -18.03 -7.24 -5.04
C VAL A 229 -18.72 -6.14 -5.85
N VAL A 230 -19.65 -5.39 -5.26
CA VAL A 230 -20.28 -4.22 -5.90
C VAL A 230 -19.22 -3.19 -6.26
N GLY A 231 -18.24 -2.94 -5.39
CA GLY A 231 -17.11 -2.05 -5.69
C GLY A 231 -16.30 -2.51 -6.91
N LEU A 232 -16.07 -3.82 -7.05
CA LEU A 232 -15.42 -4.39 -8.23
C LEU A 232 -16.27 -4.15 -9.49
N ALA A 233 -17.58 -4.43 -9.42
CA ALA A 233 -18.50 -4.20 -10.54
C ALA A 233 -18.55 -2.72 -10.94
N VAL A 234 -18.59 -1.80 -9.98
CA VAL A 234 -18.49 -0.36 -10.23
C VAL A 234 -17.14 -0.01 -10.90
N GLY A 235 -16.04 -0.59 -10.43
CA GLY A 235 -14.73 -0.43 -11.07
C GLY A 235 -14.76 -0.87 -12.55
N VAL A 236 -15.35 -2.02 -12.85
CA VAL A 236 -15.55 -2.51 -14.23
C VAL A 236 -16.36 -1.50 -15.05
N VAL A 237 -17.51 -1.06 -14.55
CA VAL A 237 -18.35 -0.10 -15.28
C VAL A 237 -17.61 1.21 -15.54
N LEU A 238 -16.93 1.77 -14.54
CA LEU A 238 -16.24 3.06 -14.65
C LEU A 238 -15.03 3.02 -15.59
N PHE A 239 -14.22 1.97 -15.53
CA PHE A 239 -12.92 1.97 -16.23
C PHE A 239 -12.91 1.12 -17.49
N ALA A 240 -13.78 0.11 -17.64
CA ALA A 240 -13.89 -0.65 -18.87
C ALA A 240 -14.93 -0.06 -19.84
N PHE A 241 -16.05 0.43 -19.34
CA PHE A 241 -17.16 0.88 -20.21
C PHE A 241 -17.38 2.39 -20.21
N ALA A 242 -17.25 3.08 -19.06
CA ALA A 242 -17.58 4.50 -18.91
C ALA A 242 -16.32 5.39 -18.73
N TYR A 243 -15.15 4.95 -19.16
CA TYR A 243 -13.89 5.69 -18.95
C TYR A 243 -13.92 7.14 -19.47
N ASN A 244 -14.56 7.38 -20.62
CA ASN A 244 -14.71 8.72 -21.18
C ASN A 244 -15.55 9.65 -20.30
N ALA A 245 -16.60 9.11 -19.66
CA ALA A 245 -17.42 9.87 -18.70
C ALA A 245 -16.62 10.22 -17.44
N VAL A 246 -15.83 9.27 -16.91
CA VAL A 246 -14.93 9.52 -15.78
C VAL A 246 -13.93 10.62 -16.12
N LYS A 247 -13.31 10.55 -17.29
CA LYS A 247 -12.36 11.57 -17.78
C LYS A 247 -13.04 12.93 -17.96
N GLY A 248 -14.24 12.97 -18.51
CA GLY A 248 -15.05 14.17 -18.66
C GLY A 248 -15.38 14.81 -17.31
N PHE A 249 -15.84 14.00 -16.34
CA PHE A 249 -16.07 14.48 -14.96
C PHE A 249 -14.82 15.05 -14.33
N ALA A 250 -13.69 14.35 -14.43
CA ALA A 250 -12.41 14.80 -13.87
C ALA A 250 -11.88 16.11 -14.53
N ALA A 251 -12.34 16.44 -15.74
CA ALA A 251 -11.98 17.68 -16.43
C ALA A 251 -12.86 18.87 -16.05
N THR A 252 -14.01 18.66 -15.37
CA THR A 252 -14.84 19.77 -14.85
C THR A 252 -14.10 20.48 -13.71
N SER A 253 -14.42 21.75 -13.44
CA SER A 253 -13.80 22.52 -12.34
C SER A 253 -13.99 21.83 -10.99
N PHE A 254 -15.18 21.29 -10.73
CA PHE A 254 -15.48 20.55 -9.51
C PHE A 254 -14.71 19.22 -9.44
N GLY A 255 -14.74 18.43 -10.51
CA GLY A 255 -14.03 17.15 -10.57
C GLY A 255 -12.52 17.31 -10.46
N ALA A 256 -11.93 18.30 -11.13
CA ALA A 256 -10.51 18.62 -11.02
C ALA A 256 -10.12 19.03 -9.60
N GLY A 257 -10.94 19.84 -8.92
CA GLY A 257 -10.74 20.20 -7.52
C GLY A 257 -10.75 18.98 -6.60
N LEU A 258 -11.74 18.10 -6.76
CA LEU A 258 -11.85 16.86 -5.98
C LEU A 258 -10.67 15.92 -6.21
N VAL A 259 -10.30 15.70 -7.48
CA VAL A 259 -9.12 14.89 -7.84
C VAL A 259 -7.85 15.47 -7.22
N ASN A 260 -7.68 16.79 -7.23
CA ASN A 260 -6.50 17.45 -6.66
C ASN A 260 -6.44 17.28 -5.13
N ILE A 261 -7.56 17.45 -4.42
CA ILE A 261 -7.65 17.22 -2.97
C ILE A 261 -7.28 15.77 -2.64
N CYS A 262 -7.87 14.80 -3.32
CA CYS A 262 -7.59 13.38 -3.08
C CYS A 262 -6.14 13.02 -3.47
N ARG A 263 -5.59 13.59 -4.56
CA ARG A 263 -4.21 13.32 -5.02
C ARG A 263 -3.17 13.80 -4.03
N ASN A 264 -3.46 14.88 -3.31
CA ASN A 264 -2.61 15.44 -2.25
C ASN A 264 -2.97 14.87 -0.86
N ALA A 265 -3.66 13.74 -0.81
CA ALA A 265 -4.06 13.08 0.43
C ALA A 265 -4.73 14.05 1.43
N PHE A 266 -5.67 14.87 0.93
CA PHE A 266 -6.39 15.89 1.72
C PHE A 266 -5.47 16.89 2.44
N GLY A 267 -4.29 17.15 1.89
CA GLY A 267 -3.28 18.07 2.46
C GLY A 267 -2.35 17.42 3.49
N PHE A 268 -2.54 16.15 3.85
CA PHE A 268 -1.66 15.48 4.80
C PHE A 268 -0.21 15.41 4.32
N ASP A 269 0.03 15.15 3.03
CA ASP A 269 1.38 15.15 2.45
C ASP A 269 2.08 16.51 2.63
N ALA A 270 1.35 17.62 2.43
CA ALA A 270 1.88 18.96 2.64
C ALA A 270 2.16 19.25 4.12
N LEU A 271 1.27 18.81 5.01
CA LEU A 271 1.44 18.94 6.45
C LEU A 271 2.68 18.16 6.93
N TYR A 272 2.84 16.90 6.52
CA TYR A 272 4.02 16.10 6.85
C TYR A 272 5.30 16.71 6.30
N ASN A 273 5.27 17.22 5.07
CA ASN A 273 6.41 17.90 4.49
C ASN A 273 6.81 19.13 5.34
N LEU A 274 5.84 19.97 5.73
CA LEU A 274 6.09 21.17 6.52
C LEU A 274 6.61 20.84 7.93
N VAL A 275 5.98 19.88 8.62
CA VAL A 275 6.25 19.61 10.05
C VAL A 275 7.46 18.73 10.27
N PHE A 276 7.73 17.78 9.37
CA PHE A 276 8.78 16.78 9.56
C PHE A 276 9.89 16.87 8.52
N VAL A 277 9.55 16.94 7.22
CA VAL A 277 10.56 16.84 6.17
C VAL A 277 11.40 18.12 6.10
N GLN A 278 10.78 19.29 6.07
CA GLN A 278 11.51 20.57 5.99
C GLN A 278 12.40 20.85 7.21
N PRO A 279 11.97 20.64 8.47
CA PRO A 279 12.84 20.75 9.63
C PRO A 279 14.00 19.77 9.59
N TYR A 280 13.74 18.50 9.18
CA TYR A 280 14.82 17.50 9.05
C TYR A 280 15.84 17.93 7.99
N LEU A 281 15.40 18.39 6.82
CA LEU A 281 16.31 18.86 5.77
C LEU A 281 17.09 20.11 6.21
N LEU A 282 16.46 21.01 6.98
CA LEU A 282 17.16 22.15 7.57
C LEU A 282 18.27 21.71 8.54
N LEU A 283 17.95 20.78 9.45
CA LEU A 283 18.94 20.20 10.35
C LEU A 283 20.06 19.49 9.57
N ALA A 284 19.72 18.65 8.60
CA ALA A 284 20.68 17.97 7.73
C ALA A 284 21.59 18.97 6.99
N LYS A 285 21.06 20.12 6.55
CA LYS A 285 21.84 21.18 5.92
C LYS A 285 22.77 21.90 6.91
N ILE A 286 22.31 22.12 8.14
CA ILE A 286 23.11 22.73 9.21
C ILE A 286 24.26 21.80 9.59
N PHE A 287 23.96 20.52 9.82
CA PHE A 287 24.94 19.50 10.20
C PHE A 287 25.72 18.89 9.02
N GLY A 288 25.28 19.12 7.78
CA GLY A 288 25.98 18.65 6.58
C GLY A 288 27.31 19.36 6.31
N ARG A 289 27.58 20.48 7.01
CA ARG A 289 28.91 21.05 7.25
C ARG A 289 29.29 20.68 8.68
N ASP A 290 29.67 19.43 8.88
CA ASP A 290 29.99 18.92 10.21
C ASP A 290 31.07 19.80 10.84
N PRO A 291 30.76 20.55 11.91
CA PRO A 291 31.78 21.38 12.62
C PRO A 291 32.88 20.51 13.21
N ILE A 292 32.62 19.23 13.48
CA ILE A 292 33.62 18.26 13.96
C ILE A 292 34.56 17.89 12.82
N ASP A 293 34.08 17.63 11.60
CA ASP A 293 34.91 17.43 10.42
C ASP A 293 35.72 18.69 10.10
N GLY A 294 35.16 19.89 10.30
CA GLY A 294 35.86 21.15 10.20
C GLY A 294 37.04 21.24 11.15
N LEU A 295 36.90 20.78 12.41
CA LEU A 295 37.98 20.69 13.39
C LEU A 295 39.07 19.68 12.99
N TRP A 296 38.67 18.50 12.48
CA TRP A 296 39.60 17.49 11.96
C TRP A 296 40.37 17.99 10.73
N LEU A 297 39.77 18.79 9.87
CA LEU A 297 40.45 19.40 8.70
C LEU A 297 41.47 20.50 9.10
N LEU A 298 41.40 21.02 10.32
CA LEU A 298 42.44 21.94 10.81
C LEU A 298 43.77 21.20 11.04
N LEU A 299 43.80 19.94 11.43
CA LEU A 299 45.03 19.17 11.64
C LEU A 299 45.89 19.06 10.37
N PRO A 300 45.35 18.62 9.19
CA PRO A 300 46.10 18.65 7.95
C PRO A 300 46.55 20.06 7.52
N ALA A 301 45.73 21.08 7.82
CA ALA A 301 46.10 22.47 7.50
C ALA A 301 47.29 22.95 8.34
N ILE A 302 47.30 22.63 9.65
CA ILE A 302 48.42 22.94 10.55
C ILE A 302 49.69 22.20 10.11
N VAL A 303 49.59 20.90 9.79
CA VAL A 303 50.74 20.09 9.33
C VAL A 303 51.29 20.63 8.01
N LYS A 304 50.40 20.96 7.04
CA LYS A 304 50.81 21.56 5.77
C LYS A 304 51.46 22.93 5.96
N GLY A 305 50.90 23.76 6.86
CA GLY A 305 51.48 25.06 7.23
C GLY A 305 52.88 24.92 7.88
N GLY A 306 53.02 24.01 8.85
CA GLY A 306 54.28 23.68 9.49
C GLY A 306 55.33 23.15 8.50
N ASN A 307 54.93 22.26 7.60
CA ASN A 307 55.79 21.72 6.56
C ASN A 307 56.26 22.82 5.57
N LYS A 308 55.38 23.71 5.16
CA LYS A 308 55.74 24.85 4.32
C LYS A 308 56.71 25.80 5.00
N PHE A 309 56.53 26.02 6.29
CA PHE A 309 57.43 26.87 7.10
C PHE A 309 58.83 26.25 7.28
N THR A 310 58.90 24.96 7.60
CA THR A 310 60.19 24.24 7.75
C THR A 310 60.88 24.06 6.41
N SER A 311 60.16 23.70 5.37
CA SER A 311 60.68 23.53 4.00
C SER A 311 61.20 24.81 3.39
N SER A 312 60.62 25.97 3.73
CA SER A 312 61.14 27.27 3.29
C SER A 312 62.46 27.70 3.95
N ARG A 313 62.82 27.02 5.04
CA ARG A 313 64.11 27.26 5.77
C ARG A 313 65.19 26.21 5.47
N GLN A 314 64.84 25.16 4.77
CA GLN A 314 65.82 24.19 4.27
C GLN A 314 66.47 24.75 3.02
N THR A 315 67.51 25.52 3.22
CA THR A 315 68.48 25.83 2.15
C THR A 315 69.34 24.56 2.00
N GLY A 316 69.17 23.87 0.88
CA GLY A 316 69.84 22.64 0.54
C GLY A 316 71.37 22.87 0.49
N LEU A 317 72.02 22.82 1.62
CA LEU A 317 73.49 22.70 1.83
C LEU A 317 73.74 21.45 2.65
#